data_81653094c7b9434485eb8897abce176f
#
_entry.id   81653094c7b9434485eb8897abce176f
#
_cell.length_a   1.000
_cell.length_b   1.000
_cell.length_c   1.000
_cell.angle_alpha   90.00
_cell.angle_beta   90.00
_cell.angle_gamma   90.00
#
_symmetry.space_group_name_H-M   'P 1'
#
loop_
_entity.id
_entity.type
_entity.pdbx_description
1 polymer ?
#
loop_
_entity_poly.entity_id
_entity_poly.type
_entity_poly.pdbx_seq_one_letter_code
_entity_poly.pdbx_strand_id
1 'polypeptide(L)'
;MNKFFDLDNRKKLEFLLSDGFSLTIIQKKLDVTRSMLYTEIKKGLTAEEYKNRRYVKYNPIRAIIADIEIAIGKDSWNEVKNSYSKRKYNKKK
;
A
#
# COMPACT_ATOMS: atom_id res chain seq x y z
N MET A 1 -21.34 -4.51 -2.37
CA MET A 1 -20.79 -3.91 -1.15
C MET A 1 -19.30 -3.76 -1.23
N ASN A 2 -18.81 -2.64 -0.77
CA ASN A 2 -17.36 -2.38 -0.80
C ASN A 2 -16.63 -3.22 0.23
N LYS A 3 -15.60 -3.86 -0.22
CA LYS A 3 -14.73 -4.60 0.65
C LYS A 3 -13.49 -3.78 0.91
N PHE A 4 -13.22 -3.50 2.16
CA PHE A 4 -12.02 -2.77 2.52
C PHE A 4 -10.89 -3.73 2.81
N PHE A 5 -9.69 -3.35 2.42
CA PHE A 5 -8.50 -4.09 2.80
C PHE A 5 -8.09 -3.65 4.20
N ASP A 6 -8.52 -4.40 5.20
CA ASP A 6 -8.05 -4.21 6.56
C ASP A 6 -6.67 -4.87 6.73
N LEU A 7 -6.11 -4.77 7.92
CA LEU A 7 -4.78 -5.32 8.18
C LEU A 7 -4.72 -6.83 7.92
N ASP A 8 -5.76 -7.55 8.32
CA ASP A 8 -5.80 -9.00 8.13
C ASP A 8 -5.80 -9.36 6.65
N ASN A 9 -6.63 -8.69 5.85
CA ASN A 9 -6.69 -8.94 4.42
C ASN A 9 -5.39 -8.52 3.73
N ARG A 10 -4.75 -7.46 4.21
CA ARG A 10 -3.46 -7.03 3.67
C ARG A 10 -2.36 -8.05 3.94
N LYS A 11 -2.36 -8.63 5.13
CA LYS A 11 -1.43 -9.71 5.46
C LYS A 11 -1.67 -10.94 4.60
N LYS A 12 -2.93 -11.28 4.36
CA LYS A 12 -3.28 -12.38 3.46
C LYS A 12 -2.80 -12.10 2.05
N LEU A 13 -3.00 -10.88 1.57
CA LEU A 13 -2.54 -10.49 0.24
C LEU A 13 -1.02 -10.60 0.13
N GLU A 14 -0.32 -10.11 1.12
CA GLU A 14 1.14 -10.22 1.17
C GLU A 14 1.58 -11.67 1.07
N PHE A 15 0.98 -12.52 1.86
CA PHE A 15 1.29 -13.94 1.88
C PHE A 15 1.02 -14.59 0.52
N LEU A 16 -0.15 -14.31 -0.05
CA LEU A 16 -0.55 -14.91 -1.33
C LEU A 16 0.36 -14.46 -2.47
N LEU A 17 0.74 -13.21 -2.48
CA LEU A 17 1.67 -12.69 -3.49
C LEU A 17 3.07 -13.31 -3.33
N SER A 18 3.55 -13.40 -2.10
CA SER A 18 4.87 -13.95 -1.85
C SER A 18 4.91 -15.46 -2.11
N ASP A 19 3.80 -16.14 -1.94
CA ASP A 19 3.68 -17.58 -2.20
C ASP A 19 3.48 -17.91 -3.70
N GLY A 20 3.37 -16.90 -4.54
CA GLY A 20 3.33 -17.08 -5.97
C GLY A 20 1.97 -17.35 -6.58
N PHE A 21 0.89 -17.14 -5.84
CA PHE A 21 -0.45 -17.31 -6.41
C PHE A 21 -0.72 -16.28 -7.49
N SER A 22 -1.43 -16.70 -8.54
CA SER A 22 -1.83 -15.78 -9.60
C SER A 22 -2.85 -14.77 -9.08
N LEU A 23 -2.93 -13.62 -9.75
CA LEU A 23 -3.89 -12.59 -9.35
C LEU A 23 -5.33 -13.07 -9.45
N THR A 24 -5.62 -13.94 -10.41
CA THR A 24 -6.96 -14.52 -10.56
C THR A 24 -7.34 -15.33 -9.33
N ILE A 25 -6.42 -16.15 -8.83
CA ILE A 25 -6.66 -16.96 -7.64
C ILE A 25 -6.77 -16.08 -6.39
N ILE A 26 -5.88 -15.11 -6.27
CA ILE A 26 -5.90 -14.16 -5.14
C ILE A 26 -7.23 -13.42 -5.10
N GLN A 27 -7.71 -12.97 -6.26
CA GLN A 27 -8.98 -12.28 -6.37
C GLN A 27 -10.12 -13.13 -5.82
N LYS A 28 -10.13 -14.41 -6.14
CA LYS A 28 -11.15 -15.32 -5.65
C LYS A 28 -11.03 -15.57 -4.16
N LYS A 29 -9.81 -15.76 -3.67
CA LYS A 29 -9.58 -16.05 -2.25
C LYS A 29 -9.94 -14.87 -1.35
N LEU A 30 -9.71 -13.66 -1.82
CA LEU A 30 -10.02 -12.46 -1.05
C LEU A 30 -11.41 -11.91 -1.34
N ASP A 31 -12.10 -12.46 -2.35
CA ASP A 31 -13.44 -12.03 -2.74
C ASP A 31 -13.48 -10.54 -3.07
N VAL A 32 -12.58 -10.13 -3.95
CA VAL A 32 -12.48 -8.74 -4.40
C VAL A 32 -12.47 -8.70 -5.92
N THR A 33 -12.76 -7.53 -6.48
CA THR A 33 -12.67 -7.34 -7.92
C THR A 33 -11.21 -7.17 -8.35
N ARG A 34 -10.94 -7.38 -9.63
CA ARG A 34 -9.60 -7.18 -10.17
C ARG A 34 -9.13 -5.73 -9.97
N SER A 35 -10.05 -4.79 -10.15
CA SER A 35 -9.76 -3.38 -9.96
C SER A 35 -9.35 -3.06 -8.51
N MET A 36 -10.10 -3.61 -7.56
CA MET A 36 -9.78 -3.43 -6.14
C MET A 36 -8.42 -4.02 -5.82
N LEU A 37 -8.13 -5.19 -6.37
CA LEU A 37 -6.86 -5.86 -6.13
C LEU A 37 -5.67 -5.03 -6.63
N TYR A 38 -5.75 -4.53 -7.87
CA TYR A 38 -4.68 -3.70 -8.40
C TYR A 38 -4.51 -2.40 -7.63
N THR A 39 -5.61 -1.78 -7.24
CA THR A 39 -5.55 -0.56 -6.43
C THR A 39 -4.81 -0.81 -5.13
N GLU A 40 -5.12 -1.91 -4.47
CA GLU A 40 -4.48 -2.25 -3.20
C GLU A 40 -2.99 -2.58 -3.40
N ILE A 41 -2.67 -3.37 -4.41
CA ILE A 41 -1.27 -3.72 -4.71
C ILE A 41 -0.45 -2.44 -4.96
N LYS A 42 -1.02 -1.51 -5.71
CA LYS A 42 -0.34 -0.26 -6.01
C LYS A 42 -0.05 0.55 -4.74
N LYS A 43 -0.94 0.52 -3.76
CA LYS A 43 -0.72 1.20 -2.49
C LYS A 43 0.47 0.65 -1.73
N GLY A 44 0.71 -0.64 -1.82
CA GLY A 44 1.76 -1.32 -1.08
C GLY A 44 3.09 -1.39 -1.77
N LEU A 45 3.23 -0.76 -2.93
CA LEU A 45 4.46 -0.79 -3.72
C LEU A 45 4.95 0.62 -4.01
N THR A 46 6.24 0.76 -4.29
CA THR A 46 6.73 1.98 -4.90
C THR A 46 6.27 2.04 -6.35
N ALA A 47 6.30 3.23 -6.95
CA ALA A 47 5.92 3.40 -8.35
C ALA A 47 6.78 2.51 -9.26
N GLU A 48 8.07 2.42 -8.96
CA GLU A 48 8.99 1.60 -9.74
C GLU A 48 8.68 0.12 -9.61
N GLU A 49 8.43 -0.35 -8.37
CA GLU A 49 8.08 -1.74 -8.13
C GLU A 49 6.80 -2.12 -8.86
N TYR A 50 5.81 -1.25 -8.83
CA TYR A 50 4.55 -1.49 -9.52
C TYR A 50 4.75 -1.53 -11.03
N LYS A 51 5.51 -0.60 -11.58
CA LYS A 51 5.82 -0.54 -13.00
C LYS A 51 6.52 -1.81 -13.47
N ASN A 52 7.43 -2.33 -12.65
CA ASN A 52 8.20 -3.54 -12.97
C ASN A 52 7.47 -4.82 -12.56
N ARG A 53 6.22 -4.73 -12.14
CA ARG A 53 5.38 -5.86 -11.76
C ARG A 53 5.96 -6.68 -10.62
N ARG A 54 6.67 -6.04 -9.71
CA ARG A 54 7.25 -6.72 -8.56
C ARG A 54 6.25 -6.83 -7.42
N TYR A 55 5.14 -7.49 -7.69
CA TYR A 55 4.03 -7.59 -6.75
C TYR A 55 4.39 -8.33 -5.48
N VAL A 56 5.36 -9.22 -5.55
CA VAL A 56 5.88 -9.94 -4.38
C VAL A 56 6.44 -8.98 -3.32
N LYS A 57 6.79 -7.77 -3.71
CA LYS A 57 7.31 -6.75 -2.80
C LYS A 57 6.21 -5.98 -2.05
N TYR A 58 4.96 -6.33 -2.27
CA TYR A 58 3.84 -5.68 -1.60
C TYR A 58 4.05 -5.63 -0.09
N ASN A 59 3.86 -4.44 0.48
CA ASN A 59 4.06 -4.19 1.90
C ASN A 59 2.77 -3.62 2.52
N PRO A 60 2.12 -4.35 3.43
CA PRO A 60 0.88 -3.87 4.06
C PRO A 60 1.05 -2.54 4.79
N ILE A 61 2.20 -2.30 5.40
CA ILE A 61 2.46 -1.05 6.11
C ILE A 61 2.45 0.13 5.14
N ARG A 62 3.05 -0.02 3.98
CA ARG A 62 3.03 1.02 2.96
C ARG A 62 1.61 1.31 2.48
N ALA A 63 0.79 0.26 2.36
CA ALA A 63 -0.61 0.42 1.98
C ALA A 63 -1.39 1.19 3.03
N ILE A 64 -1.12 0.94 4.30
CA ILE A 64 -1.75 1.68 5.40
C ILE A 64 -1.38 3.16 5.33
N ILE A 65 -0.11 3.45 5.09
CA ILE A 65 0.36 4.83 4.95
C ILE A 65 -0.35 5.52 3.79
N ALA A 66 -0.51 4.84 2.66
CA ALA A 66 -1.22 5.39 1.52
C ALA A 66 -2.66 5.73 1.86
N ASP A 67 -3.35 4.88 2.63
CA ASP A 67 -4.71 5.15 3.08
C ASP A 67 -4.78 6.36 4.00
N ILE A 68 -3.80 6.52 4.87
CA ILE A 68 -3.73 7.70 5.74
C ILE A 68 -3.58 8.96 4.88
N GLU A 69 -2.73 8.93 3.88
CA GLU A 69 -2.55 10.05 2.98
C GLU A 69 -3.84 10.44 2.27
N ILE A 70 -4.60 9.45 1.84
CA ILE A 70 -5.90 9.68 1.20
C ILE A 70 -6.90 10.27 2.19
N ALA A 71 -6.95 9.74 3.39
CA ALA A 71 -7.94 10.13 4.40
C ALA A 71 -7.74 11.56 4.88
N ILE A 72 -6.51 12.00 5.08
CA ILE A 72 -6.22 13.34 5.61
C ILE A 72 -5.88 14.36 4.53
N GLY A 73 -5.76 13.90 3.28
CA GLY A 73 -5.36 14.76 2.17
C GLY A 73 -3.86 14.83 2.02
N LYS A 74 -3.42 14.90 0.78
CA LYS A 74 -1.98 14.91 0.48
C LYS A 74 -1.26 16.10 1.07
N ASP A 75 -1.90 17.26 1.03
CA ASP A 75 -1.26 18.48 1.52
C ASP A 75 -0.99 18.41 3.01
N SER A 76 -2.00 17.98 3.78
CA SER A 76 -1.85 17.82 5.23
C SER A 76 -0.77 16.82 5.58
N TRP A 77 -0.75 15.68 4.87
CA TRP A 77 0.26 14.67 5.09
C TRP A 77 1.66 15.16 4.76
N ASN A 78 1.78 15.90 3.65
CA ASN A 78 3.06 16.47 3.26
C ASN A 78 3.56 17.49 4.27
N GLU A 79 2.66 18.29 4.84
CA GLU A 79 3.03 19.22 5.91
C GLU A 79 3.63 18.48 7.11
N VAL A 80 2.99 17.40 7.53
CA VAL A 80 3.48 16.61 8.65
C VAL A 80 4.87 16.04 8.35
N LYS A 81 5.04 15.47 7.16
CA LYS A 81 6.33 14.92 6.76
C LYS A 81 7.40 15.99 6.68
N ASN A 82 7.07 17.13 6.11
CA ASN A 82 8.01 18.22 5.96
C ASN A 82 8.46 18.79 7.31
N SER A 83 7.52 18.95 8.23
CA SER A 83 7.84 19.38 9.58
C SER A 83 8.82 18.43 10.26
N TYR A 84 8.57 17.15 10.11
CA TYR A 84 9.42 16.13 10.68
C TYR A 84 10.81 16.17 10.07
N SER A 85 10.88 16.30 8.77
CA SER A 85 12.15 16.38 8.05
C SER A 85 12.93 17.63 8.42
N LYS A 86 12.25 18.76 8.56
CA LYS A 86 12.89 20.00 8.97
C LYS A 86 13.55 19.89 10.34
N ARG A 87 12.92 19.19 11.27
CA ARG A 87 13.51 18.97 12.58
C ARG A 87 14.83 18.21 12.46
N LYS A 88 14.86 17.22 11.61
CA LYS A 88 16.09 16.46 11.39
C LYS A 88 17.19 17.34 10.82
N TYR A 89 16.87 18.16 9.85
CA TYR A 89 17.85 19.06 9.26
C TYR A 89 18.37 20.08 10.26
N ASN A 90 17.49 20.63 11.05
CA ASN A 90 17.88 21.61 12.06
C ASN A 90 18.86 21.05 13.06
N LYS A 91 18.72 19.78 13.38
CA LYS A 91 19.63 19.12 14.30
C LYS A 91 21.06 19.00 13.76
N LYS A 92 21.19 18.99 12.46
CA LYS A 92 22.50 18.85 11.82
C LYS A 92 23.27 20.16 11.77
N LYS A 93 22.58 21.21 11.99
CA LYS A 93 23.23 22.52 12.05
C LYS A 93 23.67 22.80 13.45
#